data_2b66fb723bd15afc8057ec5d2955c78b
#
_entry.id   2b66fb723bd15afc8057ec5d2955c78b
#
_cell.length_a   1.000
_cell.length_b   1.000
_cell.length_c   1.000
_cell.angle_alpha   90.00
_cell.angle_beta   90.00
_cell.angle_gamma   90.00
#
_symmetry.space_group_name_H-M   'P 1'
#
loop_
_entity.id
_entity.type
_entity.pdbx_description
1 polymer ?
#
loop_
_entity_poly.entity_id
_entity_poly.type
_entity_poly.pdbx_seq_one_letter_code
_entity_poly.pdbx_strand_id
1 'polypeptide(L)'
;LLVLGYPKNSYSKFVTNYLPLSAMQKTPIILFIMLVSNVTILFIVYYLSKRNVMLKVAPILNGLDKLSHGETVVLNINGELEDVGKRINETSLQLDKQNKARANWISGVSHDIRTPLSMIMGYADRITSSLDVGENTRKQANIIKIQSVKIKNLVQDLNLVSQLNYNVQPVKQTPVHLCKMIREIVVEYPNNNLNNKFDFELNLDCNTEQISIIGDERLLYRAIQNIISNSINHNENGCTISVSLAVNGNNLILVISDNGKGISEEKLQKIQSTPHYLQSTDERLDLRHGLGLLLVKEIVSIHNGTVSISSALNNGFSTTISLPIKKQ
;
A
#
# COMPACT_ATOMS: atom_id res chain seq x y z
N LEU A 1 67.18 -21.92 -80.92
CA LEU A 1 66.23 -21.84 -79.85
C LEU A 1 66.82 -22.45 -78.55
N LEU A 2 67.25 -21.64 -77.59
CA LEU A 2 67.68 -22.14 -76.28
C LEU A 2 66.46 -22.40 -75.45
N VAL A 3 66.17 -23.65 -75.08
CA VAL A 3 65.13 -24.03 -74.11
C VAL A 3 65.84 -24.20 -72.79
N LEU A 4 65.65 -23.27 -71.92
CA LEU A 4 66.04 -23.36 -70.49
C LEU A 4 65.05 -24.17 -69.74
N GLY A 5 65.36 -25.41 -69.38
CA GLY A 5 64.56 -26.27 -68.49
C GLY A 5 64.92 -26.02 -67.06
N TYR A 6 64.02 -25.58 -66.29
CA TYR A 6 64.18 -25.46 -64.82
C TYR A 6 63.67 -26.73 -64.12
N PRO A 7 64.27 -27.16 -63.01
CA PRO A 7 63.78 -28.32 -62.25
C PRO A 7 62.32 -28.13 -61.79
N LYS A 8 61.52 -29.21 -61.80
CA LYS A 8 60.16 -29.25 -61.34
C LYS A 8 60.12 -28.82 -59.89
N ASN A 9 59.39 -27.76 -59.57
CA ASN A 9 59.24 -27.14 -58.24
C ASN A 9 60.32 -26.10 -57.86
N SER A 10 61.21 -25.60 -58.80
CA SER A 10 62.18 -24.57 -58.46
C SER A 10 61.65 -23.15 -58.42
N TYR A 11 60.42 -22.91 -58.82
CA TYR A 11 59.67 -21.65 -58.61
C TYR A 11 58.20 -21.86 -58.67
N SER A 12 57.46 -21.08 -57.84
CA SER A 12 56.03 -20.98 -57.91
C SER A 12 55.64 -19.92 -58.94
N LYS A 13 54.70 -20.28 -59.81
CA LYS A 13 54.14 -19.35 -60.77
C LYS A 13 53.18 -18.40 -60.04
N PHE A 14 53.64 -17.19 -59.71
CA PHE A 14 52.76 -16.10 -59.38
C PHE A 14 52.05 -15.66 -60.65
N VAL A 15 50.74 -15.95 -60.72
CA VAL A 15 49.88 -15.39 -61.75
C VAL A 15 49.67 -13.93 -61.37
N THR A 16 50.43 -13.03 -62.02
CA THR A 16 50.17 -11.58 -61.92
C THR A 16 48.91 -11.31 -62.71
N ASN A 17 47.74 -11.28 -61.95
CA ASN A 17 46.52 -10.76 -62.53
C ASN A 17 46.65 -9.24 -62.64
N TYR A 18 46.72 -8.74 -63.88
CA TYR A 18 46.59 -7.31 -64.16
C TYR A 18 45.20 -6.89 -63.90
N LEU A 19 44.95 -6.25 -62.73
CA LEU A 19 43.69 -5.65 -62.45
C LEU A 19 43.64 -4.30 -63.19
N PRO A 20 42.55 -4.04 -63.95
CA PRO A 20 42.40 -2.75 -64.61
C PRO A 20 42.31 -1.62 -63.57
N LEU A 21 42.88 -0.44 -63.87
CA LEU A 21 42.92 0.69 -62.96
C LEU A 21 41.50 1.07 -62.42
N SER A 22 40.48 0.89 -63.25
CA SER A 22 39.09 1.08 -62.92
C SER A 22 38.56 0.09 -61.86
N ALA A 23 39.11 -1.12 -61.80
CA ALA A 23 38.79 -2.08 -60.79
C ALA A 23 39.40 -1.72 -59.41
N MET A 24 40.70 -1.28 -59.45
CA MET A 24 41.35 -0.82 -58.22
C MET A 24 40.72 0.38 -57.61
N GLN A 25 40.15 1.31 -58.38
CA GLN A 25 39.40 2.46 -57.86
C GLN A 25 38.02 2.08 -57.26
N LYS A 26 37.38 1.04 -57.79
CA LYS A 26 36.04 0.59 -57.32
C LYS A 26 36.10 -0.36 -56.13
N THR A 27 37.22 -1.11 -55.96
CA THR A 27 37.39 -2.10 -54.89
C THR A 27 37.16 -1.52 -53.48
N PRO A 28 37.75 -0.37 -53.09
CA PRO A 28 37.51 0.19 -51.76
C PRO A 28 36.06 0.63 -51.53
N ILE A 29 35.37 1.10 -52.59
CA ILE A 29 33.94 1.46 -52.50
C ILE A 29 33.10 0.24 -52.28
N ILE A 30 33.37 -0.87 -53.00
CA ILE A 30 32.63 -2.13 -52.82
C ILE A 30 32.88 -2.71 -51.41
N LEU A 31 34.13 -2.69 -50.93
CA LEU A 31 34.47 -3.12 -49.58
C LEU A 31 33.74 -2.27 -48.50
N PHE A 32 33.70 -0.95 -48.74
CA PHE A 32 32.97 -0.05 -47.83
C PHE A 32 31.46 -0.34 -47.79
N ILE A 33 30.85 -0.56 -48.97
CA ILE A 33 29.42 -0.92 -49.07
C ILE A 33 29.17 -2.28 -48.38
N MET A 34 30.06 -3.28 -48.59
CA MET A 34 29.97 -4.56 -47.89
C MET A 34 30.09 -4.40 -46.37
N LEU A 35 30.98 -3.57 -45.88
CA LEU A 35 31.16 -3.29 -44.47
C LEU A 35 29.87 -2.65 -43.86
N VAL A 36 29.36 -1.60 -44.53
CA VAL A 36 28.16 -0.91 -44.11
C VAL A 36 26.96 -1.84 -44.11
N SER A 37 26.81 -2.69 -45.14
CA SER A 37 25.72 -3.67 -45.21
C SER A 37 25.79 -4.70 -44.06
N ASN A 38 26.99 -5.22 -43.74
CA ASN A 38 27.19 -6.13 -42.62
C ASN A 38 26.84 -5.48 -41.27
N VAL A 39 27.31 -4.26 -41.05
CA VAL A 39 26.98 -3.50 -39.80
C VAL A 39 25.47 -3.26 -39.69
N THR A 40 24.83 -2.91 -40.81
CA THR A 40 23.37 -2.70 -40.85
C THR A 40 22.58 -3.99 -40.54
N ILE A 41 23.00 -5.11 -41.12
CA ILE A 41 22.38 -6.43 -40.85
C ILE A 41 22.56 -6.80 -39.38
N LEU A 42 23.78 -6.67 -38.83
CA LEU A 42 24.03 -6.93 -37.41
C LEU A 42 23.16 -6.04 -36.48
N PHE A 43 23.03 -4.77 -36.85
CA PHE A 43 22.19 -3.85 -36.09
C PHE A 43 20.71 -4.25 -36.14
N ILE A 44 20.20 -4.65 -37.32
CA ILE A 44 18.80 -5.12 -37.47
C ILE A 44 18.59 -6.40 -36.67
N VAL A 45 19.48 -7.38 -36.76
CA VAL A 45 19.39 -8.63 -35.99
C VAL A 45 19.44 -8.35 -34.50
N TYR A 46 20.33 -7.50 -34.03
CA TYR A 46 20.41 -7.09 -32.63
C TYR A 46 19.13 -6.42 -32.17
N TYR A 47 18.59 -5.48 -32.95
CA TYR A 47 17.38 -4.75 -32.60
C TYR A 47 16.16 -5.68 -32.52
N LEU A 48 15.99 -6.57 -33.50
CA LEU A 48 14.90 -7.56 -33.50
C LEU A 48 15.04 -8.54 -32.34
N SER A 49 16.25 -9.02 -32.06
CA SER A 49 16.52 -9.92 -30.94
C SER A 49 16.21 -9.24 -29.60
N LYS A 50 16.69 -8.01 -29.39
CA LYS A 50 16.42 -7.22 -28.18
C LYS A 50 14.91 -7.00 -27.99
N ARG A 51 14.19 -6.64 -29.06
CA ARG A 51 12.74 -6.45 -29.02
C ARG A 51 12.00 -7.73 -28.61
N ASN A 52 12.36 -8.86 -29.21
CA ASN A 52 11.75 -10.16 -28.89
C ASN A 52 12.01 -10.58 -27.45
N VAL A 53 13.21 -10.39 -26.92
CA VAL A 53 13.54 -10.66 -25.52
C VAL A 53 12.72 -9.77 -24.59
N MET A 54 12.64 -8.46 -24.88
CA MET A 54 11.90 -7.53 -24.05
C MET A 54 10.41 -7.85 -23.99
N LEU A 55 9.80 -8.24 -25.13
CA LEU A 55 8.39 -8.66 -25.17
C LEU A 55 8.12 -9.91 -24.34
N LYS A 56 9.09 -10.83 -24.22
CA LYS A 56 8.95 -12.05 -23.40
C LYS A 56 9.19 -11.78 -21.90
N VAL A 57 10.07 -10.83 -21.56
CA VAL A 57 10.47 -10.53 -20.18
C VAL A 57 9.53 -9.51 -19.51
N ALA A 58 8.97 -8.57 -20.26
CA ALA A 58 8.08 -7.55 -19.72
C ALA A 58 6.88 -8.11 -18.90
N PRO A 59 6.18 -9.16 -19.34
CA PRO A 59 5.10 -9.76 -18.54
C PRO A 59 5.58 -10.32 -17.20
N ILE A 60 6.81 -10.87 -17.16
CA ILE A 60 7.43 -11.42 -15.96
C ILE A 60 7.71 -10.29 -14.95
N LEU A 61 8.33 -9.20 -15.40
CA LEU A 61 8.61 -8.05 -14.55
C LEU A 61 7.32 -7.43 -14.00
N ASN A 62 6.32 -7.24 -14.84
CA ASN A 62 5.01 -6.73 -14.41
C ASN A 62 4.32 -7.70 -13.43
N GLY A 63 4.47 -9.01 -13.64
CA GLY A 63 3.94 -10.02 -12.73
C GLY A 63 4.64 -9.99 -11.37
N LEU A 64 5.96 -9.87 -11.33
CA LEU A 64 6.73 -9.74 -10.10
C LEU A 64 6.40 -8.44 -9.36
N ASP A 65 6.20 -7.34 -10.08
CA ASP A 65 5.77 -6.08 -9.50
C ASP A 65 4.39 -6.20 -8.82
N LYS A 66 3.42 -6.82 -9.50
CA LYS A 66 2.11 -7.12 -8.92
C LYS A 66 2.20 -8.03 -7.69
N LEU A 67 3.03 -9.08 -7.74
CA LEU A 67 3.28 -9.96 -6.59
C LEU A 67 3.86 -9.19 -5.39
N SER A 68 4.76 -8.22 -5.63
CA SER A 68 5.33 -7.38 -4.57
C SER A 68 4.27 -6.50 -3.89
N HIS A 69 3.19 -6.17 -4.59
CA HIS A 69 2.04 -5.44 -4.05
C HIS A 69 0.94 -6.37 -3.46
N GLY A 70 1.22 -7.68 -3.36
CA GLY A 70 0.29 -8.65 -2.78
C GLY A 70 -0.85 -9.09 -3.70
N GLU A 71 -0.78 -8.75 -4.99
CA GLU A 71 -1.77 -9.18 -5.99
C GLU A 71 -1.47 -10.61 -6.46
N THR A 72 -2.53 -11.38 -6.69
CA THR A 72 -2.38 -12.69 -7.32
C THR A 72 -2.11 -12.54 -8.82
N VAL A 73 -1.11 -13.29 -9.30
CA VAL A 73 -0.67 -13.21 -10.70
C VAL A 73 -0.84 -14.56 -11.39
N VAL A 74 -1.37 -14.53 -12.60
CA VAL A 74 -1.38 -15.67 -13.51
C VAL A 74 -0.73 -15.23 -14.81
N LEU A 75 0.48 -15.76 -15.06
CA LEU A 75 1.25 -15.51 -16.29
C LEU A 75 1.01 -16.63 -17.27
N ASN A 76 0.64 -16.29 -18.49
CA ASN A 76 0.54 -17.24 -19.60
C ASN A 76 1.72 -17.00 -20.55
N ILE A 77 2.84 -17.67 -20.26
CA ILE A 77 4.10 -17.54 -21.00
C ILE A 77 4.40 -18.86 -21.69
N ASN A 78 4.68 -18.81 -22.98
CA ASN A 78 5.02 -19.98 -23.78
C ASN A 78 6.49 -19.94 -24.22
N GLY A 79 7.08 -21.09 -24.46
CA GLY A 79 8.43 -21.28 -24.99
C GLY A 79 9.51 -21.31 -23.88
N GLU A 80 10.69 -20.75 -24.14
CA GLU A 80 11.87 -20.88 -23.26
C GLU A 80 11.68 -20.38 -21.83
N LEU A 81 10.74 -19.46 -21.61
CA LEU A 81 10.44 -18.90 -20.28
C LEU A 81 9.17 -19.52 -19.63
N GLU A 82 8.62 -20.57 -20.21
CA GLU A 82 7.41 -21.24 -19.71
C GLU A 82 7.58 -21.75 -18.27
N ASP A 83 8.72 -22.37 -17.98
CA ASP A 83 9.02 -22.88 -16.62
C ASP A 83 9.14 -21.75 -15.60
N VAL A 84 9.67 -20.58 -16.00
CA VAL A 84 9.72 -19.40 -15.13
C VAL A 84 8.31 -18.91 -14.85
N GLY A 85 7.45 -18.82 -15.87
CA GLY A 85 6.05 -18.43 -15.71
C GLY A 85 5.29 -19.39 -14.78
N LYS A 86 5.47 -20.72 -14.95
CA LYS A 86 4.85 -21.72 -14.07
C LYS A 86 5.30 -21.55 -12.60
N ARG A 87 6.59 -21.39 -12.35
CA ARG A 87 7.12 -21.19 -10.99
C ARG A 87 6.57 -19.92 -10.35
N ILE A 88 6.44 -18.82 -11.10
CA ILE A 88 5.83 -17.58 -10.61
C ILE A 88 4.36 -17.82 -10.27
N ASN A 89 3.60 -18.52 -11.10
CA ASN A 89 2.20 -18.84 -10.85
C ASN A 89 2.04 -19.73 -9.61
N GLU A 90 2.88 -20.75 -9.44
CA GLU A 90 2.91 -21.62 -8.25
C GLU A 90 3.22 -20.82 -6.99
N THR A 91 4.23 -19.94 -7.04
CA THR A 91 4.60 -19.05 -5.92
C THR A 91 3.46 -18.10 -5.59
N SER A 92 2.82 -17.50 -6.61
CA SER A 92 1.66 -16.64 -6.43
C SER A 92 0.52 -17.36 -5.71
N LEU A 93 0.19 -18.57 -6.15
CA LEU A 93 -0.85 -19.39 -5.52
C LEU A 93 -0.49 -19.79 -4.09
N GLN A 94 0.78 -20.12 -3.83
CA GLN A 94 1.24 -20.45 -2.49
C GLN A 94 1.18 -19.25 -1.54
N LEU A 95 1.59 -18.06 -1.99
CA LEU A 95 1.46 -16.83 -1.23
C LEU A 95 -0.01 -16.50 -0.91
N ASP A 96 -0.91 -16.62 -1.89
CA ASP A 96 -2.35 -16.41 -1.70
C ASP A 96 -2.93 -17.37 -0.64
N LYS A 97 -2.57 -18.66 -0.71
CA LYS A 97 -2.97 -19.66 0.30
C LYS A 97 -2.45 -19.32 1.70
N GLN A 98 -1.17 -18.92 1.81
CA GLN A 98 -0.58 -18.51 3.08
C GLN A 98 -1.26 -17.26 3.65
N ASN A 99 -1.53 -16.27 2.81
CA ASN A 99 -2.21 -15.04 3.20
C ASN A 99 -3.62 -15.31 3.70
N LYS A 100 -4.40 -16.12 2.98
CA LYS A 100 -5.74 -16.55 3.40
C LYS A 100 -5.71 -17.36 4.69
N ALA A 101 -4.77 -18.28 4.84
CA ALA A 101 -4.61 -19.05 6.07
C ALA A 101 -4.29 -18.16 7.27
N ARG A 102 -3.41 -17.16 7.10
CA ARG A 102 -3.07 -16.19 8.14
C ARG A 102 -4.27 -15.31 8.52
N ALA A 103 -5.02 -14.81 7.53
CA ALA A 103 -6.23 -14.03 7.79
C ALA A 103 -7.29 -14.85 8.53
N ASN A 104 -7.52 -16.09 8.12
CA ASN A 104 -8.45 -17.01 8.78
C ASN A 104 -8.02 -17.34 10.22
N TRP A 105 -6.72 -17.54 10.44
CA TRP A 105 -6.19 -17.77 11.78
C TRP A 105 -6.42 -16.56 12.70
N ILE A 106 -6.11 -15.34 12.24
CA ILE A 106 -6.36 -14.09 13.00
C ILE A 106 -7.85 -13.92 13.27
N SER A 107 -8.71 -14.24 12.31
CA SER A 107 -10.16 -14.20 12.47
C SER A 107 -10.65 -15.20 13.54
N GLY A 108 -10.13 -16.42 13.55
CA GLY A 108 -10.41 -17.43 14.56
C GLY A 108 -9.99 -16.99 15.95
N VAL A 109 -8.74 -16.55 16.12
CA VAL A 109 -8.22 -16.03 17.40
C VAL A 109 -9.05 -14.83 17.87
N SER A 110 -9.44 -13.93 16.95
CA SER A 110 -10.29 -12.77 17.29
C SER A 110 -11.65 -13.18 17.82
N HIS A 111 -12.25 -14.24 17.26
CA HIS A 111 -13.52 -14.82 17.73
C HIS A 111 -13.33 -15.42 19.13
N ASP A 112 -12.27 -16.21 19.34
CA ASP A 112 -12.03 -16.91 20.60
C ASP A 112 -11.67 -15.95 21.76
N ILE A 113 -11.08 -14.79 21.44
CA ILE A 113 -10.87 -13.71 22.42
C ILE A 113 -12.17 -12.96 22.72
N ARG A 114 -13.04 -12.75 21.74
CA ARG A 114 -14.29 -11.99 21.91
C ARG A 114 -15.22 -12.62 22.94
N THR A 115 -15.32 -13.94 22.96
CA THR A 115 -16.22 -14.69 23.84
C THR A 115 -15.89 -14.48 25.33
N PRO A 116 -14.65 -14.80 25.84
CA PRO A 116 -14.32 -14.55 27.24
C PRO A 116 -14.36 -13.06 27.60
N LEU A 117 -13.98 -12.19 26.65
CA LEU A 117 -14.02 -10.74 26.87
C LEU A 117 -15.45 -10.22 27.07
N SER A 118 -16.43 -10.75 26.33
CA SER A 118 -17.84 -10.41 26.50
C SER A 118 -18.37 -10.85 27.86
N MET A 119 -17.91 -11.98 28.39
CA MET A 119 -18.27 -12.42 29.76
C MET A 119 -17.64 -11.48 30.81
N ILE A 120 -16.36 -11.10 30.67
CA ILE A 120 -15.70 -10.16 31.58
C ILE A 120 -16.45 -8.81 31.60
N MET A 121 -16.82 -8.30 30.41
CA MET A 121 -17.61 -7.07 30.28
C MET A 121 -18.98 -7.21 30.96
N GLY A 122 -19.67 -8.33 30.76
CA GLY A 122 -20.98 -8.59 31.37
C GLY A 122 -20.91 -8.65 32.88
N TYR A 123 -19.90 -9.31 33.45
CA TYR A 123 -19.72 -9.33 34.92
C TYR A 123 -19.34 -7.94 35.46
N ALA A 124 -18.44 -7.23 34.80
CA ALA A 124 -18.12 -5.86 35.20
C ALA A 124 -19.33 -4.93 35.16
N ASP A 125 -20.18 -5.07 34.14
CA ASP A 125 -21.39 -4.28 34.00
C ASP A 125 -22.42 -4.58 35.11
N ARG A 126 -22.61 -5.87 35.46
CA ARG A 126 -23.46 -6.29 36.59
C ARG A 126 -22.97 -5.73 37.93
N ILE A 127 -21.65 -5.73 38.17
CA ILE A 127 -21.06 -5.15 39.39
C ILE A 127 -21.28 -3.64 39.43
N THR A 128 -21.07 -2.92 38.32
CA THR A 128 -21.28 -1.46 38.26
C THR A 128 -22.74 -1.07 38.47
N SER A 129 -23.69 -1.92 38.06
CA SER A 129 -25.15 -1.68 38.15
C SER A 129 -25.74 -2.16 39.47
N SER A 130 -25.01 -2.90 40.30
CA SER A 130 -25.51 -3.41 41.58
C SER A 130 -25.59 -2.30 42.64
N LEU A 131 -26.68 -2.26 43.38
CA LEU A 131 -26.93 -1.27 44.45
C LEU A 131 -26.13 -1.58 45.72
N ASP A 132 -25.84 -2.86 45.98
CA ASP A 132 -25.22 -3.35 47.24
C ASP A 132 -23.69 -3.33 47.23
N VAL A 133 -23.07 -2.77 46.17
CA VAL A 133 -21.62 -2.76 46.01
C VAL A 133 -21.01 -1.42 46.38
N GLY A 134 -20.00 -1.43 47.24
CA GLY A 134 -19.27 -0.24 47.65
C GLY A 134 -18.66 0.54 46.46
N GLU A 135 -18.54 1.85 46.64
CA GLU A 135 -18.11 2.78 45.59
C GLU A 135 -16.73 2.39 44.98
N ASN A 136 -15.79 1.92 45.81
CA ASN A 136 -14.48 1.50 45.33
C ASN A 136 -14.54 0.29 44.38
N THR A 137 -15.36 -0.72 44.74
CA THR A 137 -15.59 -1.90 43.88
C THR A 137 -16.27 -1.52 42.58
N ARG A 138 -17.20 -0.57 42.61
CA ARG A 138 -17.86 -0.04 41.41
C ARG A 138 -16.90 0.68 40.51
N LYS A 139 -15.96 1.49 41.05
CA LYS A 139 -14.88 2.13 40.28
C LYS A 139 -13.97 1.09 39.61
N GLN A 140 -13.56 0.06 40.36
CA GLN A 140 -12.74 -1.03 39.82
C GLN A 140 -13.44 -1.78 38.69
N ALA A 141 -14.73 -2.14 38.87
CA ALA A 141 -15.50 -2.79 37.82
C ALA A 141 -15.67 -1.92 36.57
N ASN A 142 -15.83 -0.61 36.72
CA ASN A 142 -15.87 0.32 35.60
C ASN A 142 -14.54 0.38 34.82
N ILE A 143 -13.41 0.34 35.55
CA ILE A 143 -12.08 0.25 34.91
C ILE A 143 -11.96 -1.04 34.11
N ILE A 144 -12.38 -2.19 34.67
CA ILE A 144 -12.37 -3.48 33.98
C ILE A 144 -13.22 -3.41 32.70
N LYS A 145 -14.43 -2.84 32.78
CA LYS A 145 -15.32 -2.65 31.63
C LYS A 145 -14.64 -1.81 30.54
N ILE A 146 -14.06 -0.66 30.90
CA ILE A 146 -13.37 0.24 29.95
C ILE A 146 -12.19 -0.47 29.28
N GLN A 147 -11.36 -1.20 30.05
CA GLN A 147 -10.21 -1.92 29.47
C GLN A 147 -10.67 -3.07 28.57
N SER A 148 -11.74 -3.75 28.93
CA SER A 148 -12.32 -4.83 28.11
C SER A 148 -12.85 -4.30 26.77
N VAL A 149 -13.51 -3.14 26.75
CA VAL A 149 -13.93 -2.46 25.52
C VAL A 149 -12.73 -2.10 24.65
N LYS A 150 -11.66 -1.59 25.26
CA LYS A 150 -10.42 -1.28 24.52
C LYS A 150 -9.81 -2.52 23.86
N ILE A 151 -9.72 -3.65 24.59
CA ILE A 151 -9.21 -4.92 24.02
C ILE A 151 -10.12 -5.40 22.88
N LYS A 152 -11.45 -5.34 23.05
CA LYS A 152 -12.41 -5.70 21.99
C LYS A 152 -12.15 -4.91 20.70
N ASN A 153 -11.97 -3.60 20.82
CA ASN A 153 -11.72 -2.73 19.68
C ASN A 153 -10.37 -3.04 19.00
N LEU A 154 -9.30 -3.28 19.78
CA LEU A 154 -8.00 -3.68 19.25
C LEU A 154 -8.07 -5.00 18.48
N VAL A 155 -8.76 -5.99 18.99
CA VAL A 155 -8.94 -7.29 18.32
C VAL A 155 -9.75 -7.14 17.03
N GLN A 156 -10.77 -6.28 17.03
CA GLN A 156 -11.55 -5.97 15.82
C GLN A 156 -10.72 -5.24 14.78
N ASP A 157 -9.90 -4.28 15.18
CA ASP A 157 -9.01 -3.54 14.28
C ASP A 157 -7.94 -4.45 13.70
N LEU A 158 -7.31 -5.33 14.50
CA LEU A 158 -6.35 -6.30 14.04
C LEU A 158 -6.95 -7.26 12.99
N ASN A 159 -8.16 -7.75 13.26
CA ASN A 159 -8.86 -8.62 12.30
C ASN A 159 -9.16 -7.88 11.00
N LEU A 160 -9.64 -6.64 11.07
CA LEU A 160 -9.95 -5.84 9.89
C LEU A 160 -8.70 -5.52 9.07
N VAL A 161 -7.61 -5.08 9.71
CA VAL A 161 -6.30 -4.85 9.04
C VAL A 161 -5.84 -6.12 8.33
N SER A 162 -5.92 -7.28 9.01
CA SER A 162 -5.56 -8.56 8.41
C SER A 162 -6.41 -8.89 7.18
N GLN A 163 -7.72 -8.68 7.25
CA GLN A 163 -8.63 -8.95 6.11
C GLN A 163 -8.37 -8.03 4.92
N LEU A 164 -8.05 -6.76 5.17
CA LEU A 164 -7.72 -5.79 4.13
C LEU A 164 -6.38 -6.10 3.47
N ASN A 165 -5.33 -6.34 4.25
CA ASN A 165 -3.99 -6.64 3.74
C ASN A 165 -3.92 -7.92 2.89
N TYR A 166 -4.77 -8.88 3.18
CA TYR A 166 -4.78 -10.16 2.46
C TYR A 166 -5.91 -10.26 1.42
N ASN A 167 -6.60 -9.16 1.13
CA ASN A 167 -7.70 -9.10 0.15
C ASN A 167 -8.78 -10.20 0.35
N VAL A 168 -9.03 -10.59 1.61
CA VAL A 168 -9.96 -11.69 1.94
C VAL A 168 -11.42 -11.24 1.86
N GLN A 169 -11.70 -9.95 2.04
CA GLN A 169 -13.05 -9.40 1.89
C GLN A 169 -13.13 -8.46 0.69
N PRO A 170 -14.17 -8.63 -0.15
CA PRO A 170 -14.43 -7.68 -1.22
C PRO A 170 -14.84 -6.32 -0.61
N VAL A 171 -14.14 -5.27 -1.02
CA VAL A 171 -14.46 -3.89 -0.66
C VAL A 171 -15.64 -3.42 -1.49
N LYS A 172 -16.68 -2.91 -0.85
CA LYS A 172 -17.83 -2.35 -1.56
C LYS A 172 -17.42 -1.10 -2.33
N GLN A 173 -17.90 -1.00 -3.56
CA GLN A 173 -17.63 0.15 -4.43
C GLN A 173 -18.96 0.87 -4.69
N THR A 174 -19.37 1.70 -3.73
CA THR A 174 -20.61 2.49 -3.81
C THR A 174 -20.30 3.99 -3.73
N PRO A 175 -21.16 4.87 -4.28
CA PRO A 175 -21.00 6.30 -4.06
C PRO A 175 -21.13 6.65 -2.57
N VAL A 176 -20.13 7.36 -2.02
CA VAL A 176 -20.08 7.80 -0.63
C VAL A 176 -19.98 9.32 -0.57
N HIS A 177 -20.90 9.96 0.16
CA HIS A 177 -20.91 11.40 0.42
C HIS A 177 -20.17 11.72 1.72
N LEU A 178 -18.86 12.00 1.64
CA LEU A 178 -18.03 12.26 2.82
C LEU A 178 -18.50 13.43 3.65
N CYS A 179 -19.01 14.50 3.00
CA CYS A 179 -19.54 15.67 3.72
C CYS A 179 -20.67 15.29 4.69
N LYS A 180 -21.63 14.47 4.25
CA LYS A 180 -22.72 13.95 5.08
C LYS A 180 -22.19 13.07 6.20
N MET A 181 -21.34 12.11 5.88
CA MET A 181 -20.73 11.19 6.84
C MET A 181 -19.96 11.92 7.95
N ILE A 182 -19.17 12.93 7.61
CA ILE A 182 -18.41 13.72 8.59
C ILE A 182 -19.36 14.47 9.54
N ARG A 183 -20.43 15.08 9.04
CA ARG A 183 -21.43 15.74 9.87
C ARG A 183 -22.06 14.74 10.86
N GLU A 184 -22.46 13.56 10.41
CA GLU A 184 -23.02 12.52 11.26
C GLU A 184 -22.06 12.10 12.36
N ILE A 185 -20.78 11.85 12.02
CA ILE A 185 -19.75 11.47 12.99
C ILE A 185 -19.52 12.58 14.02
N VAL A 186 -19.37 13.82 13.57
CA VAL A 186 -19.08 14.95 14.48
C VAL A 186 -20.25 15.22 15.44
N VAL A 187 -21.51 15.04 15.01
CA VAL A 187 -22.69 15.21 15.88
C VAL A 187 -22.80 14.07 16.90
N GLU A 188 -22.34 12.87 16.58
CA GLU A 188 -22.42 11.71 17.49
C GLU A 188 -21.51 11.86 18.74
N TYR A 189 -20.34 12.49 18.61
CA TYR A 189 -19.36 12.60 19.70
C TYR A 189 -19.82 13.46 20.88
N PRO A 190 -20.35 14.69 20.71
CA PRO A 190 -20.86 15.51 21.82
C PRO A 190 -22.00 14.85 22.57
N ASN A 191 -22.86 14.08 21.89
CA ASN A 191 -24.00 13.37 22.48
C ASN A 191 -23.57 12.21 23.39
N ASN A 192 -22.33 11.73 23.30
CA ASN A 192 -21.80 10.58 24.06
C ASN A 192 -21.13 10.97 25.40
N ASN A 193 -21.55 12.06 26.08
CA ASN A 193 -21.05 12.47 27.40
C ASN A 193 -19.54 12.74 27.50
N LEU A 194 -18.94 13.40 26.53
CA LEU A 194 -17.54 13.83 26.55
C LEU A 194 -17.32 15.06 27.45
N ASN A 195 -17.87 15.10 28.63
CA ASN A 195 -17.62 16.04 29.75
C ASN A 195 -17.19 17.47 29.37
N ASN A 196 -17.70 18.08 28.30
CA ASN A 196 -17.36 19.41 27.78
C ASN A 196 -15.84 19.70 27.67
N LYS A 197 -14.99 18.65 27.55
CA LYS A 197 -13.55 18.79 27.43
C LYS A 197 -13.06 18.91 25.98
N PHE A 198 -13.92 18.51 25.05
CA PHE A 198 -13.55 18.46 23.63
C PHE A 198 -14.52 19.32 22.83
N ASP A 199 -13.93 20.26 22.10
CA ASP A 199 -14.66 21.11 21.16
C ASP A 199 -14.44 20.60 19.72
N PHE A 200 -15.46 20.70 18.90
CA PHE A 200 -15.39 20.30 17.48
C PHE A 200 -15.62 21.51 16.58
N GLU A 201 -14.67 21.74 15.70
CA GLU A 201 -14.78 22.75 14.64
C GLU A 201 -14.94 22.05 13.29
N LEU A 202 -15.98 22.39 12.57
CA LEU A 202 -16.28 21.81 11.27
C LEU A 202 -16.21 22.86 10.17
N ASN A 203 -15.25 22.68 9.26
CA ASN A 203 -15.04 23.56 8.10
C ASN A 203 -15.17 22.77 6.80
N LEU A 204 -16.40 22.75 6.24
CA LEU A 204 -16.71 22.03 5.02
C LEU A 204 -16.90 23.03 3.88
N ASP A 205 -16.10 22.90 2.80
CA ASP A 205 -16.29 23.70 1.60
C ASP A 205 -17.65 23.36 0.96
N CYS A 206 -18.42 24.39 0.61
CA CYS A 206 -19.75 24.26 -0.01
C CYS A 206 -19.74 23.40 -1.28
N ASN A 207 -18.63 23.38 -2.01
CA ASN A 207 -18.47 22.56 -3.20
C ASN A 207 -18.40 21.05 -2.91
N THR A 208 -18.19 20.65 -1.65
CA THR A 208 -18.03 19.24 -1.27
C THR A 208 -19.37 18.51 -1.04
N GLU A 209 -20.48 19.24 -0.88
CA GLU A 209 -21.78 18.64 -0.57
C GLU A 209 -22.33 17.72 -1.66
N GLN A 210 -22.07 18.08 -2.92
CA GLN A 210 -22.56 17.30 -4.07
C GLN A 210 -21.55 16.25 -4.56
N ILE A 211 -20.34 16.22 -3.97
CA ILE A 211 -19.28 15.32 -4.41
C ILE A 211 -19.40 13.99 -3.68
N SER A 212 -19.40 12.91 -4.46
CA SER A 212 -19.25 11.55 -3.96
C SER A 212 -17.94 10.94 -4.45
N ILE A 213 -17.37 10.07 -3.63
CA ILE A 213 -16.28 9.18 -4.00
C ILE A 213 -16.81 7.76 -4.12
N ILE A 214 -16.15 6.91 -4.89
CA ILE A 214 -16.50 5.49 -4.95
C ILE A 214 -15.70 4.74 -3.89
N GLY A 215 -16.40 4.07 -2.97
CA GLY A 215 -15.74 3.35 -1.88
C GLY A 215 -16.69 2.57 -0.97
N ASP A 216 -16.15 2.04 0.11
CA ASP A 216 -16.90 1.36 1.18
C ASP A 216 -17.15 2.34 2.33
N GLU A 217 -18.41 2.73 2.47
CA GLU A 217 -18.87 3.71 3.48
C GLU A 217 -18.47 3.29 4.91
N ARG A 218 -18.59 2.00 5.25
CA ARG A 218 -18.28 1.49 6.59
C ARG A 218 -16.80 1.60 6.91
N LEU A 219 -15.94 1.33 5.93
CA LEU A 219 -14.50 1.43 6.10
C LEU A 219 -14.05 2.89 6.23
N LEU A 220 -14.56 3.77 5.40
CA LEU A 220 -14.28 5.21 5.48
C LEU A 220 -14.78 5.81 6.80
N TYR A 221 -15.98 5.45 7.23
CA TYR A 221 -16.51 5.83 8.54
C TYR A 221 -15.56 5.38 9.67
N ARG A 222 -15.09 4.12 9.64
CA ARG A 222 -14.15 3.57 10.63
C ARG A 222 -12.81 4.32 10.62
N ALA A 223 -12.29 4.68 9.45
CA ALA A 223 -11.05 5.45 9.34
C ALA A 223 -11.18 6.83 10.01
N ILE A 224 -12.26 7.57 9.72
CA ILE A 224 -12.53 8.88 10.32
C ILE A 224 -12.70 8.75 11.85
N GLN A 225 -13.49 7.78 12.31
CA GLN A 225 -13.65 7.51 13.75
C GLN A 225 -12.31 7.22 14.44
N ASN A 226 -11.42 6.44 13.80
CA ASN A 226 -10.12 6.14 14.39
C ASN A 226 -9.25 7.39 14.57
N ILE A 227 -9.27 8.31 13.62
CA ILE A 227 -8.50 9.56 13.74
C ILE A 227 -9.06 10.43 14.87
N ILE A 228 -10.38 10.63 14.93
CA ILE A 228 -11.03 11.42 15.97
C ILE A 228 -10.80 10.78 17.34
N SER A 229 -10.99 9.45 17.44
CA SER A 229 -10.72 8.73 18.69
C SER A 229 -9.28 8.83 19.16
N ASN A 230 -8.32 8.88 18.25
CA ASN A 230 -6.91 9.11 18.58
C ASN A 230 -6.72 10.50 19.21
N SER A 231 -7.29 11.55 18.63
CA SER A 231 -7.22 12.89 19.19
C SER A 231 -7.83 12.96 20.60
N ILE A 232 -8.96 12.30 20.85
CA ILE A 232 -9.61 12.23 22.16
C ILE A 232 -8.76 11.42 23.15
N ASN A 233 -8.30 10.23 22.78
CA ASN A 233 -7.58 9.33 23.68
C ASN A 233 -6.18 9.83 24.07
N HIS A 234 -5.57 10.67 23.23
CA HIS A 234 -4.25 11.20 23.48
C HIS A 234 -4.25 12.57 24.22
N ASN A 235 -5.41 13.22 24.34
CA ASN A 235 -5.55 14.52 24.99
C ASN A 235 -6.52 14.44 26.18
N GLU A 236 -6.09 13.80 27.27
CA GLU A 236 -6.92 13.59 28.48
C GLU A 236 -7.45 14.89 29.11
N ASN A 237 -6.71 15.98 28.94
CA ASN A 237 -7.10 17.31 29.43
C ASN A 237 -8.12 18.02 28.53
N GLY A 238 -8.44 17.42 27.38
CA GLY A 238 -9.28 18.02 26.36
C GLY A 238 -8.46 18.74 25.27
N CYS A 239 -9.11 18.97 24.14
CA CYS A 239 -8.57 19.74 23.02
C CYS A 239 -9.68 20.15 22.05
N THR A 240 -9.39 21.07 21.15
CA THR A 240 -10.23 21.38 19.99
C THR A 240 -9.84 20.47 18.84
N ILE A 241 -10.83 19.76 18.26
CA ILE A 241 -10.66 18.88 17.11
C ILE A 241 -11.28 19.60 15.90
N SER A 242 -10.45 19.96 14.94
CA SER A 242 -10.87 20.63 13.71
C SER A 242 -10.93 19.62 12.57
N VAL A 243 -12.08 19.57 11.90
CA VAL A 243 -12.33 18.70 10.74
C VAL A 243 -12.65 19.57 9.54
N SER A 244 -11.82 19.50 8.52
CA SER A 244 -12.01 20.25 7.28
C SER A 244 -12.07 19.33 6.06
N LEU A 245 -12.95 19.66 5.11
CA LEU A 245 -13.11 18.94 3.85
C LEU A 245 -13.10 19.94 2.71
N ALA A 246 -12.20 19.76 1.75
CA ALA A 246 -12.05 20.64 0.59
C ALA A 246 -11.74 19.84 -0.68
N VAL A 247 -12.00 20.43 -1.85
CA VAL A 247 -11.62 19.88 -3.15
C VAL A 247 -10.29 20.47 -3.57
N ASN A 248 -9.35 19.63 -3.96
CA ASN A 248 -8.10 20.07 -4.57
C ASN A 248 -7.84 19.27 -5.86
N GLY A 249 -8.07 19.94 -6.99
CA GLY A 249 -7.97 19.32 -8.32
C GLY A 249 -8.96 18.17 -8.50
N ASN A 250 -8.46 16.95 -8.64
CA ASN A 250 -9.28 15.74 -8.80
C ASN A 250 -9.37 14.90 -7.50
N ASN A 251 -8.98 15.49 -6.37
CA ASN A 251 -9.00 14.82 -5.08
C ASN A 251 -9.85 15.56 -4.06
N LEU A 252 -10.50 14.81 -3.20
CA LEU A 252 -11.17 15.29 -2.01
C LEU A 252 -10.17 15.18 -0.84
N ILE A 253 -9.89 16.31 -0.19
CA ILE A 253 -8.91 16.41 0.89
C ILE A 253 -9.67 16.57 2.20
N LEU A 254 -9.52 15.58 3.07
CA LEU A 254 -10.02 15.59 4.44
C LEU A 254 -8.84 15.82 5.39
N VAL A 255 -8.90 16.88 6.20
CA VAL A 255 -7.93 17.14 7.26
C VAL A 255 -8.64 17.06 8.61
N ILE A 256 -8.11 16.23 9.49
CA ILE A 256 -8.54 16.13 10.88
C ILE A 256 -7.34 16.47 11.75
N SER A 257 -7.47 17.50 12.55
CA SER A 257 -6.37 17.99 13.39
C SER A 257 -6.86 18.32 14.81
N ASP A 258 -5.97 18.21 15.78
CA ASP A 258 -6.19 18.64 17.15
C ASP A 258 -5.10 19.64 17.59
N ASN A 259 -5.42 20.48 18.56
CA ASN A 259 -4.48 21.41 19.17
C ASN A 259 -3.87 20.86 20.49
N GLY A 260 -3.82 19.54 20.62
CA GLY A 260 -3.35 18.86 21.82
C GLY A 260 -1.83 18.80 21.98
N LYS A 261 -1.36 17.81 22.76
CA LYS A 261 0.07 17.68 23.14
C LYS A 261 1.02 17.37 21.98
N GLY A 262 0.51 16.88 20.83
CA GLY A 262 1.34 16.45 19.71
C GLY A 262 2.32 15.32 20.05
N ILE A 263 3.26 15.05 19.14
CA ILE A 263 4.36 14.10 19.32
C ILE A 263 5.69 14.68 18.87
N SER A 264 6.80 14.12 19.40
CA SER A 264 8.14 14.52 18.99
C SER A 264 8.44 14.10 17.55
N GLU A 265 9.36 14.82 16.90
CA GLU A 265 9.77 14.54 15.53
C GLU A 265 10.33 13.13 15.37
N GLU A 266 11.09 12.63 16.34
CA GLU A 266 11.60 11.25 16.35
C GLU A 266 10.48 10.19 16.30
N LYS A 267 9.40 10.41 17.08
CA LYS A 267 8.24 9.53 17.08
C LYS A 267 7.47 9.63 15.75
N LEU A 268 7.35 10.85 15.21
CA LEU A 268 6.70 11.08 13.93
C LEU A 268 7.43 10.35 12.81
N GLN A 269 8.75 10.46 12.73
CA GLN A 269 9.58 9.74 11.75
C GLN A 269 9.44 8.23 11.88
N LYS A 270 9.42 7.69 13.10
CA LYS A 270 9.17 6.26 13.33
C LYS A 270 7.80 5.82 12.79
N ILE A 271 6.74 6.60 12.99
CA ILE A 271 5.39 6.30 12.50
C ILE A 271 5.33 6.36 10.97
N GLN A 272 6.14 7.23 10.34
CA GLN A 272 6.17 7.40 8.88
C GLN A 272 7.05 6.35 8.17
N SER A 273 8.20 6.01 8.75
CA SER A 273 9.26 5.25 8.07
C SER A 273 9.16 3.73 8.23
N THR A 274 8.45 3.22 9.24
CA THR A 274 8.51 1.78 9.54
C THR A 274 7.18 1.10 9.21
N PRO A 275 7.19 0.05 8.37
CA PRO A 275 6.05 -0.85 8.22
C PRO A 275 5.77 -1.51 9.58
N HIS A 276 4.58 -1.34 10.12
CA HIS A 276 4.23 -1.76 11.48
C HIS A 276 4.39 -3.26 11.77
N TYR A 277 4.44 -4.12 10.75
CA TYR A 277 4.66 -5.57 10.92
C TYR A 277 6.13 -5.97 11.07
N LEU A 278 7.09 -5.07 10.85
CA LEU A 278 8.53 -5.33 10.99
C LEU A 278 9.11 -4.84 12.33
N GLN A 279 8.35 -4.11 13.15
CA GLN A 279 8.81 -3.60 14.44
C GLN A 279 8.70 -4.60 15.61
N SER A 280 8.32 -5.85 15.36
CA SER A 280 8.04 -6.84 16.40
C SER A 280 9.27 -7.41 17.13
N THR A 281 10.46 -6.86 16.93
CA THR A 281 11.68 -7.27 17.65
C THR A 281 11.99 -6.45 18.89
N ASP A 282 11.26 -5.37 19.16
CA ASP A 282 11.46 -4.55 20.35
C ASP A 282 10.39 -4.90 21.41
N GLU A 283 10.82 -5.43 22.56
CA GLU A 283 10.01 -6.06 23.61
C GLU A 283 8.96 -5.16 24.31
N ARG A 284 8.72 -3.95 23.84
CA ARG A 284 7.76 -2.99 24.41
C ARG A 284 6.98 -2.21 23.37
N LEU A 285 6.55 -2.87 22.32
CA LEU A 285 5.61 -2.24 21.40
C LEU A 285 4.27 -2.06 22.10
N ASP A 286 4.00 -0.81 22.43
CA ASP A 286 2.68 -0.34 22.79
C ASP A 286 1.77 -0.51 21.56
N LEU A 287 1.28 -1.75 21.34
CA LEU A 287 0.29 -2.12 20.31
C LEU A 287 -0.92 -1.17 20.30
N ARG A 288 -1.08 -0.41 21.41
CA ARG A 288 -2.15 0.55 21.63
C ARG A 288 -2.08 1.77 20.70
N HIS A 289 -0.88 2.13 20.20
CA HIS A 289 -0.66 3.41 19.51
C HIS A 289 -0.47 3.26 17.98
N GLY A 290 -0.44 2.05 17.44
CA GLY A 290 -0.12 1.82 16.03
C GLY A 290 -1.26 1.30 15.17
N LEU A 291 -2.16 0.49 15.71
CA LEU A 291 -3.19 -0.21 14.92
C LEU A 291 -4.22 0.73 14.29
N GLY A 292 -4.67 1.75 15.02
CA GLY A 292 -5.67 2.68 14.50
C GLY A 292 -5.19 3.44 13.27
N LEU A 293 -3.94 3.92 13.29
CA LEU A 293 -3.36 4.66 12.17
C LEU A 293 -2.99 3.74 11.01
N LEU A 294 -2.54 2.51 11.32
CA LEU A 294 -2.33 1.47 10.31
C LEU A 294 -3.63 1.18 9.58
N LEU A 295 -4.74 0.98 10.32
CA LEU A 295 -6.05 0.76 9.74
C LEU A 295 -6.49 1.93 8.84
N VAL A 296 -6.23 3.17 9.25
CA VAL A 296 -6.51 4.35 8.40
C VAL A 296 -5.71 4.29 7.11
N LYS A 297 -4.40 3.99 7.18
CA LYS A 297 -3.54 3.87 5.99
C LYS A 297 -4.04 2.78 5.04
N GLU A 298 -4.38 1.61 5.56
CA GLU A 298 -4.90 0.49 4.77
C GLU A 298 -6.24 0.84 4.11
N ILE A 299 -7.19 1.39 4.88
CA ILE A 299 -8.49 1.79 4.33
C ILE A 299 -8.32 2.83 3.22
N VAL A 300 -7.49 3.83 3.42
CA VAL A 300 -7.28 4.88 2.42
C VAL A 300 -6.56 4.33 1.18
N SER A 301 -5.59 3.43 1.36
CA SER A 301 -4.87 2.78 0.27
C SER A 301 -5.78 1.98 -0.65
N ILE A 302 -6.71 1.17 -0.10
CA ILE A 302 -7.67 0.40 -0.91
C ILE A 302 -8.69 1.28 -1.65
N HIS A 303 -8.83 2.54 -1.23
CA HIS A 303 -9.61 3.56 -1.93
C HIS A 303 -8.75 4.40 -2.91
N ASN A 304 -7.52 3.96 -3.22
CA ASN A 304 -6.55 4.66 -4.07
C ASN A 304 -6.22 6.08 -3.57
N GLY A 305 -6.30 6.30 -2.27
CA GLY A 305 -5.97 7.54 -1.61
C GLY A 305 -4.58 7.54 -0.98
N THR A 306 -4.22 8.67 -0.39
CA THR A 306 -2.98 8.83 0.37
C THR A 306 -3.24 9.45 1.73
N VAL A 307 -2.41 9.06 2.72
CA VAL A 307 -2.45 9.61 4.08
C VAL A 307 -1.13 10.29 4.38
N SER A 308 -1.18 11.52 4.84
CA SER A 308 -0.03 12.23 5.40
C SER A 308 -0.33 12.67 6.82
N ILE A 309 0.71 12.72 7.64
CA ILE A 309 0.61 13.02 9.05
C ILE A 309 1.64 14.10 9.37
N SER A 310 1.22 15.08 10.12
CA SER A 310 2.10 16.11 10.67
C SER A 310 1.80 16.32 12.16
N SER A 311 2.83 16.56 12.94
CA SER A 311 2.70 16.86 14.37
C SER A 311 3.96 17.55 14.85
N ALA A 312 3.81 18.41 15.85
CA ALA A 312 4.91 18.94 16.60
C ALA A 312 4.54 18.96 18.09
N LEU A 313 5.52 18.90 18.97
CA LEU A 313 5.29 18.85 20.40
C LEU A 313 4.55 20.14 20.85
N ASN A 314 3.46 20.01 21.58
CA ASN A 314 2.54 21.06 22.02
C ASN A 314 1.84 21.84 20.88
N ASN A 315 1.88 21.31 19.65
CA ASN A 315 1.23 21.91 18.48
C ASN A 315 0.18 21.00 17.85
N GLY A 316 -0.21 19.95 18.59
CA GLY A 316 -1.23 19.01 18.17
C GLY A 316 -0.78 18.00 17.12
N PHE A 317 -1.75 17.30 16.59
CA PHE A 317 -1.57 16.25 15.60
C PHE A 317 -2.54 16.47 14.44
N SER A 318 -2.07 16.34 13.22
CA SER A 318 -2.89 16.50 12.01
C SER A 318 -2.73 15.32 11.09
N THR A 319 -3.85 14.79 10.63
CA THR A 319 -3.94 13.74 9.61
C THR A 319 -4.65 14.28 8.39
N THR A 320 -3.98 14.22 7.25
CA THR A 320 -4.54 14.60 5.95
C THR A 320 -4.77 13.36 5.11
N ILE A 321 -6.01 13.18 4.65
CA ILE A 321 -6.42 12.10 3.74
C ILE A 321 -6.77 12.72 2.40
N SER A 322 -6.19 12.20 1.32
CA SER A 322 -6.50 12.56 -0.06
C SER A 322 -7.15 11.37 -0.77
N LEU A 323 -8.38 11.55 -1.25
CA LEU A 323 -9.15 10.52 -1.94
C LEU A 323 -9.50 10.98 -3.36
N PRO A 324 -9.32 10.15 -4.39
CA PRO A 324 -9.62 10.51 -5.76
C PRO A 324 -11.13 10.63 -5.99
N ILE A 325 -11.54 11.72 -6.63
CA ILE A 325 -12.91 11.93 -7.10
C ILE A 325 -13.03 11.20 -8.44
N LYS A 326 -13.80 10.12 -8.52
CA LYS A 326 -14.15 9.55 -9.81
C LYS A 326 -15.19 10.45 -10.48
N LYS A 327 -14.82 11.10 -11.57
CA LYS A 327 -15.79 11.71 -12.48
C LYS A 327 -16.70 10.61 -13.00
N GLN A 328 -18.01 10.79 -12.81
CA GLN A 328 -19.04 9.98 -13.47
C GLN A 328 -18.95 10.11 -14.97
#